data_934415002f9f75196fdd9de083c6bf2d
#
_entry.id   934415002f9f75196fdd9de083c6bf2d
#
_cell.length_a   1.000
_cell.length_b   1.000
_cell.length_c   1.000
_cell.angle_alpha   90.00
_cell.angle_beta   90.00
_cell.angle_gamma   90.00
#
_symmetry.space_group_name_H-M   'P 1'
#
loop_
_entity.id
_entity.type
_entity.pdbx_description
1 polymer ?
#
loop_
_entity_poly.entity_id
_entity_poly.type
_entity_poly.pdbx_seq_one_letter_code
_entity_poly.pdbx_strand_id
1 'polypeptide(L)' 'MNSKLRSSGLGNECPPDEDFVRVYFLQQGSTIMEAVKFFDHYEAKRWCNSDDHVLKNWKRLAWTWIFY' A
#
# COMPACT_ATOMS: atom_id res chain seq x y z
N MET A 1 -15.30 -17.87 6.15
CA MET A 1 -15.05 -17.39 6.15
C MET A 1 -14.51 -16.84 5.89
N ASN A 2 -14.15 -16.66 5.79
CA ASN A 2 -13.58 -16.14 5.56
C ASN A 2 -12.95 -15.37 5.84
N SER A 3 -12.66 -15.50 6.26
CA SER A 3 -12.14 -14.78 6.54
C SER A 3 -11.23 -14.45 6.29
N LYS A 4 -10.80 -14.70 6.03
CA LYS A 4 -9.98 -14.40 5.68
C LYS A 4 -9.72 -13.61 5.06
N LEU A 5 -9.87 -13.47 4.78
CA LEU A 5 -9.75 -12.79 4.24
C LEU A 5 -9.44 -11.81 4.27
N ARG A 6 -9.30 -11.71 4.44
CA ARG A 6 -9.13 -10.91 4.47
C ARG A 6 -8.66 -9.93 5.07
N SER A 7 -8.24 -9.96 5.67
CA SER A 7 -7.84 -8.90 6.54
C SER A 7 -6.63 -8.19 6.00
N SER A 8 -5.92 -8.87 5.20
CA SER A 8 -4.82 -8.28 4.45
C SER A 8 -5.39 -7.16 3.60
N GLY A 9 -4.79 -5.99 3.62
CA GLY A 9 -5.30 -4.86 2.88
C GLY A 9 -6.26 -3.98 3.65
N LEU A 10 -6.98 -4.55 4.60
CA LEU A 10 -7.84 -3.76 5.47
C LEU A 10 -7.03 -3.03 6.53
N GLY A 11 -5.96 -3.65 6.98
CA GLY A 11 -5.07 -3.04 7.94
C GLY A 11 -3.89 -2.39 7.26
N ASN A 12 -2.72 -2.55 7.84
CA ASN A 12 -1.50 -1.91 7.36
C ASN A 12 -0.51 -2.89 6.74
N GLU A 13 -0.89 -4.16 6.65
CA GLU A 13 0.03 -5.19 6.19
C GLU A 13 0.39 -5.03 4.72
N CYS A 14 1.54 -5.51 4.36
CA CYS A 14 2.01 -5.55 2.98
C CYS A 14 2.05 -6.99 2.50
N PRO A 15 1.71 -7.24 1.27
CA PRO A 15 1.23 -6.26 0.30
C PRO A 15 -0.23 -5.88 0.57
N PRO A 16 -0.60 -4.63 0.31
CA PRO A 16 -1.97 -4.19 0.48
C PRO A 16 -2.84 -4.65 -0.68
N ASP A 17 -4.15 -4.59 -0.47
CA ASP A 17 -5.10 -4.72 -1.55
C ASP A 17 -5.04 -3.45 -2.41
N GLU A 18 -4.94 -3.61 -3.72
CA GLU A 18 -4.76 -2.49 -4.62
C GLU A 18 -5.92 -1.49 -4.56
N ASP A 19 -7.15 -1.99 -4.41
CA ASP A 19 -8.32 -1.12 -4.32
C ASP A 19 -8.27 -0.25 -3.07
N PHE A 20 -7.78 -0.79 -1.96
CA PHE A 20 -7.65 -0.02 -0.73
C PHE A 20 -6.57 1.05 -0.86
N VAL A 21 -5.52 0.77 -1.62
CA VAL A 21 -4.49 1.77 -1.89
C VAL A 21 -5.10 2.95 -2.63
N ARG A 22 -5.90 2.68 -3.66
CA ARG A 22 -6.55 3.74 -4.42
C ARG A 22 -7.47 4.58 -3.55
N VAL A 23 -8.29 3.92 -2.74
CA VAL A 23 -9.20 4.63 -1.84
C VAL A 23 -8.42 5.50 -0.88
N TYR A 24 -7.36 4.96 -0.31
CA TYR A 24 -6.54 5.70 0.64
C TYR A 24 -5.95 6.96 0.00
N PHE A 25 -5.39 6.82 -1.21
CA PHE A 25 -4.82 7.97 -1.90
C PHE A 25 -5.87 9.05 -2.15
N LEU A 26 -7.05 8.65 -2.59
CA LEU A 26 -8.13 9.61 -2.82
C LEU A 26 -8.55 10.30 -1.53
N GLN A 27 -8.64 9.56 -0.43
CA GLN A 27 -8.99 10.13 0.87
C GLN A 27 -7.97 11.15 1.34
N GLN A 28 -6.72 10.98 0.95
CA GLN A 28 -5.66 11.92 1.32
C GLN A 28 -5.54 13.08 0.35
N GLY A 29 -6.42 13.17 -0.63
CA GLY A 29 -6.39 14.25 -1.60
C GLY A 29 -5.45 14.03 -2.76
N SER A 30 -4.96 12.82 -2.94
CA SER A 30 -4.09 12.48 -4.06
C SER A 30 -4.93 11.98 -5.24
N THR A 31 -4.33 11.22 -6.15
CA THR A 31 -5.00 10.78 -7.37
C THR A 31 -4.84 9.28 -7.56
N ILE A 32 -5.70 8.72 -8.40
CA ILE A 32 -5.59 7.31 -8.78
C ILE A 32 -4.24 7.04 -9.46
N MET A 33 -3.78 7.97 -10.30
CA MET A 33 -2.51 7.79 -10.98
C MET A 33 -1.34 7.67 -10.00
N GLU A 34 -1.35 8.50 -8.97
CA GLU A 34 -0.31 8.41 -7.94
C GLU A 34 -0.41 7.10 -7.16
N ALA A 35 -1.62 6.64 -6.91
CA ALA A 35 -1.82 5.35 -6.25
C ALA A 35 -1.23 4.21 -7.08
N VAL A 36 -1.45 4.24 -8.39
CA VAL A 36 -0.91 3.23 -9.29
C VAL A 36 0.62 3.27 -9.29
N LYS A 37 1.20 4.46 -9.37
CA LYS A 37 2.66 4.61 -9.33
C LYS A 37 3.23 4.06 -8.04
N PHE A 38 2.60 4.39 -6.93
CA PHE A 38 3.02 3.92 -5.62
C PHE A 38 2.97 2.39 -5.56
N PHE A 39 1.85 1.83 -5.96
CA PHE A 39 1.65 0.40 -5.90
C PHE A 39 2.69 -0.33 -6.76
N ASP A 40 2.86 0.13 -8.01
CA ASP A 40 3.81 -0.51 -8.93
C ASP A 40 5.24 -0.40 -8.41
N HIS A 41 5.58 0.72 -7.81
CA HIS A 41 6.93 0.93 -7.25
C HIS A 41 7.26 -0.12 -6.19
N TYR A 42 6.34 -0.31 -5.24
CA TYR A 42 6.58 -1.26 -4.16
C TYR A 42 6.35 -2.70 -4.58
N GLU A 43 5.46 -2.92 -5.54
CA GLU A 43 5.26 -4.26 -6.08
C GLU A 43 6.55 -4.76 -6.75
N ALA A 44 7.25 -3.89 -7.46
CA ALA A 44 8.52 -4.24 -8.07
C ALA A 44 9.58 -4.59 -7.04
N LYS A 45 9.46 -4.06 -5.84
CA LYS A 45 10.37 -4.38 -4.72
C LYS A 45 9.84 -5.53 -3.87
N ARG A 46 8.73 -6.13 -4.27
CA ARG A 46 8.06 -7.21 -3.53
C ARG A 46 7.72 -6.78 -2.10
N TRP A 47 7.43 -5.50 -1.93
CA TRP A 47 7.06 -4.92 -0.63
C TRP A 47 8.10 -5.23 0.45
N CYS A 48 9.37 -5.22 0.05
CA CYS A 48 10.49 -5.45 0.94
C CYS A 48 11.43 -4.25 0.94
N ASN A 49 12.14 -4.07 2.03
CA ASN A 49 13.16 -3.04 2.10
C ASN A 49 14.48 -3.58 1.50
N SER A 50 15.54 -2.79 1.60
CA SER A 50 16.84 -3.16 1.03
C SER A 50 17.46 -4.39 1.70
N ASP A 51 16.99 -4.75 2.88
CA ASP A 51 17.47 -5.92 3.62
C ASP A 51 16.59 -7.16 3.38
N ASP A 52 15.69 -7.10 2.40
CA ASP A 52 14.75 -8.18 2.09
C ASP A 52 13.73 -8.45 3.19
N HIS A 53 13.53 -7.51 4.09
CA HIS A 53 12.47 -7.63 5.09
C HIS A 53 11.18 -7.05 4.56
N VAL A 54 10.07 -7.77 4.76
CA VAL A 54 8.77 -7.31 4.32
C VAL A 54 8.40 -6.02 5.06
N LEU A 55 7.99 -5.02 4.30
CA LEU A 55 7.52 -3.75 4.88
C LEU A 55 6.23 -3.99 5.64
N LYS A 56 6.00 -3.24 6.71
CA LYS A 56 4.93 -3.57 7.64
C LYS A 56 3.73 -2.64 7.59
N ASN A 57 3.88 -1.45 7.07
CA ASN A 57 2.82 -0.47 7.15
C ASN A 57 2.75 0.31 5.84
N TRP A 58 1.91 -0.18 4.93
CA TRP A 58 1.82 0.45 3.62
C TRP A 58 1.18 1.83 3.69
N LYS A 59 0.31 2.07 4.67
CA LYS A 59 -0.33 3.39 4.80
C LYS A 59 0.68 4.46 5.18
N ARG A 60 1.65 4.10 5.99
CA ARG A 60 2.73 5.02 6.32
C ARG A 60 3.59 5.30 5.09
N LEU A 61 3.88 4.28 4.30
CA LEU A 61 4.61 4.46 3.05
C LEU A 61 3.84 5.36 2.10
N ALA A 62 2.54 5.13 1.99
CA ALA A 62 1.69 5.93 1.12
C ALA A 62 1.65 7.38 1.59
N TRP A 63 1.52 7.61 2.88
CA TRP A 63 1.51 8.94 3.44
C TRP A 63 2.80 9.69 3.09
N THR A 64 3.93 9.01 3.27
CA THR A 64 5.23 9.58 2.92
C THR A 64 5.30 9.89 1.43
N TRP A 65 4.80 8.99 0.60
CA TRP A 65 4.77 9.19 -0.85
C TRP A 65 3.97 10.44 -1.22
N ILE A 66 2.82 10.61 -0.59
CA ILE A 66 1.91 11.71 -0.95
C ILE A 66 2.47 13.06 -0.48
N PHE A 67 3.02 13.11 0.73
CA PHE A 67 3.35 14.38 1.36
C PHE A 67 4.83 14.72 1.37
N TYR A 68 5.67 13.80 0.96
CA TYR A 68 7.10 14.02 0.84
C TYR A 68 7.60 13.58 -0.52
#